data_6214a853f53fc854a94258ae578248c9
#
_entry.id   6214a853f53fc854a94258ae578248c9
#
_cell.length_a   1.000
_cell.length_b   1.000
_cell.length_c   1.000
_cell.angle_alpha   90.00
_cell.angle_beta   90.00
_cell.angle_gamma   90.00
#
_symmetry.space_group_name_H-M   'P 1'
#
loop_
_entity.id
_entity.type
_entity.pdbx_description
1 polymer ?
#
loop_
_entity_poly.entity_id
_entity_poly.type
_entity_poly.pdbx_seq_one_letter_code
_entity_poly.pdbx_strand_id
1 'polypeptide(L)'
;MVVLVTRSLLPALFFASRAPFAAAVRSQRGLATMAAEAFTKHEVIPDVLSGNPPSKIVSVKFNTGVEANLGNVLTPTQVKDAPEVKWDAEPGALYTLIKTDPDAPSRKEPTYREWHHWLVVNIPGNDIAKGDTLSEYIGAGPPPNTGLHRYVYMIYKQKGRIEDKEHGKLTNTSGDKRGGWKAAAFVEKHGLGTPVFGNLFQAEYDDYVPILYKQLGA
;
A
#
# COMPACT_ATOMS: atom_id res chain seq x y z
N MET A 1 66.26 0.38 50.02
CA MET A 1 65.02 -0.30 50.45
C MET A 1 63.89 0.34 49.61
N VAL A 2 63.55 -0.26 48.48
CA VAL A 2 62.58 0.26 47.55
C VAL A 2 61.31 -0.59 47.71
N VAL A 3 60.19 0.02 48.08
CA VAL A 3 58.87 -0.64 48.24
C VAL A 3 58.15 -0.55 46.90
N LEU A 4 57.96 -1.70 46.26
CA LEU A 4 57.06 -1.83 45.06
C LEU A 4 55.60 -1.89 45.55
N VAL A 5 54.81 -0.92 45.14
CA VAL A 5 53.35 -0.95 45.26
C VAL A 5 52.74 -1.52 43.99
N THR A 6 52.23 -2.74 44.08
CA THR A 6 51.46 -3.38 43.00
C THR A 6 50.01 -2.86 42.99
N ARG A 7 49.62 -2.17 41.92
CA ARG A 7 48.20 -1.82 41.68
C ARG A 7 47.49 -2.99 40.99
N SER A 8 46.51 -3.54 41.68
CA SER A 8 45.57 -4.52 41.12
C SER A 8 44.57 -3.83 40.20
N LEU A 9 44.53 -4.25 38.93
CA LEU A 9 43.51 -3.86 37.94
C LEU A 9 42.36 -4.85 38.04
N LEU A 10 41.19 -4.38 38.51
CA LEU A 10 39.91 -5.09 38.38
C LEU A 10 39.37 -4.92 36.95
N PRO A 11 38.88 -6.01 36.30
CA PRO A 11 38.23 -5.89 34.98
C PRO A 11 36.83 -5.28 35.11
N ALA A 12 36.56 -4.23 34.35
CA ALA A 12 35.23 -3.66 34.21
C ALA A 12 34.32 -4.64 33.48
N LEU A 13 33.27 -5.14 34.13
CA LEU A 13 32.19 -5.87 33.52
C LEU A 13 31.37 -4.91 32.64
N PHE A 14 31.47 -5.07 31.34
CA PHE A 14 30.54 -4.46 30.41
C PHE A 14 29.16 -5.15 30.47
N PHE A 15 28.20 -4.52 31.13
CA PHE A 15 26.80 -4.85 31.03
C PHE A 15 26.30 -4.40 29.65
N ALA A 16 26.27 -5.31 28.70
CA ALA A 16 25.60 -5.06 27.42
C ALA A 16 24.07 -5.01 27.65
N SER A 17 23.51 -3.82 27.51
CA SER A 17 22.06 -3.58 27.59
C SER A 17 21.31 -4.33 26.47
N ARG A 18 20.53 -5.35 26.86
CA ARG A 18 19.68 -6.15 25.93
C ARG A 18 18.34 -5.47 25.56
N ALA A 19 18.21 -4.16 25.76
CA ALA A 19 16.94 -3.46 25.64
C ALA A 19 16.41 -3.12 24.22
N PRO A 20 17.19 -2.97 23.12
CA PRO A 20 16.63 -2.50 21.86
C PRO A 20 15.84 -3.56 21.07
N PHE A 21 16.16 -4.85 21.19
CA PHE A 21 15.53 -5.89 20.36
C PHE A 21 14.07 -6.20 20.75
N ALA A 22 13.78 -6.26 22.05
CA ALA A 22 12.42 -6.55 22.54
C ALA A 22 11.43 -5.40 22.26
N ALA A 23 11.88 -4.15 22.27
CA ALA A 23 11.06 -2.98 21.94
C ALA A 23 10.72 -2.94 20.44
N ALA A 24 11.67 -3.26 19.56
CA ALA A 24 11.45 -3.33 18.12
C ALA A 24 10.45 -4.43 17.74
N VAL A 25 10.55 -5.61 18.35
CA VAL A 25 9.61 -6.74 18.11
C VAL A 25 8.19 -6.40 18.59
N ARG A 26 8.04 -5.72 19.74
CA ARG A 26 6.73 -5.26 20.22
C ARG A 26 6.12 -4.20 19.30
N SER A 27 6.92 -3.27 18.79
CA SER A 27 6.46 -2.24 17.83
C SER A 27 5.99 -2.86 16.53
N GLN A 28 6.71 -3.80 15.95
CA GLN A 28 6.30 -4.48 14.71
C GLN A 28 5.04 -5.33 14.86
N ARG A 29 4.88 -6.04 15.99
CA ARG A 29 3.63 -6.76 16.29
C ARG A 29 2.44 -5.81 16.43
N GLY A 30 2.63 -4.64 17.06
CA GLY A 30 1.58 -3.63 17.16
C GLY A 30 1.13 -3.10 15.79
N LEU A 31 2.08 -2.79 14.90
CA LEU A 31 1.79 -2.32 13.53
C LEU A 31 1.11 -3.39 12.68
N ALA A 32 1.50 -4.65 12.78
CA ALA A 32 0.85 -5.76 12.10
C ALA A 32 -0.61 -5.93 12.55
N THR A 33 -0.88 -5.80 13.84
CA THR A 33 -2.23 -5.83 14.40
C THR A 33 -3.07 -4.68 13.86
N MET A 34 -2.52 -3.46 13.82
CA MET A 34 -3.23 -2.27 13.31
C MET A 34 -3.61 -2.38 11.84
N ALA A 35 -2.71 -2.90 10.97
CA ALA A 35 -3.03 -3.12 9.57
C ALA A 35 -4.15 -4.15 9.41
N ALA A 36 -4.07 -5.29 10.13
CA ALA A 36 -5.08 -6.34 10.11
C ALA A 36 -6.44 -5.84 10.62
N GLU A 37 -6.46 -5.11 11.72
CA GLU A 37 -7.68 -4.51 12.27
C GLU A 37 -8.32 -3.51 11.31
N ALA A 38 -7.53 -2.65 10.65
CA ALA A 38 -8.03 -1.70 9.69
C ALA A 38 -8.63 -2.38 8.45
N PHE A 39 -7.96 -3.40 7.89
CA PHE A 39 -8.46 -4.15 6.74
C PHE A 39 -9.76 -4.92 7.06
N THR A 40 -9.89 -5.42 8.29
CA THR A 40 -11.13 -6.07 8.76
C THR A 40 -12.22 -5.04 9.03
N LYS A 41 -11.91 -3.98 9.78
CA LYS A 41 -12.87 -2.91 10.15
C LYS A 41 -13.49 -2.24 8.93
N HIS A 42 -12.66 -2.00 7.90
CA HIS A 42 -13.11 -1.38 6.66
C HIS A 42 -13.58 -2.40 5.62
N GLU A 43 -13.76 -3.69 6.00
CA GLU A 43 -14.28 -4.76 5.13
C GLU A 43 -13.48 -4.91 3.82
N VAL A 44 -12.16 -4.60 3.85
CA VAL A 44 -11.26 -4.97 2.74
C VAL A 44 -11.16 -6.49 2.66
N ILE A 45 -11.32 -7.15 3.80
CA ILE A 45 -11.61 -8.57 3.90
C ILE A 45 -13.10 -8.68 4.29
N PRO A 46 -13.97 -9.27 3.45
CA PRO A 46 -13.66 -10.12 2.28
C PRO A 46 -13.71 -9.41 0.91
N ASP A 47 -14.00 -8.11 0.83
CA ASP A 47 -14.37 -7.43 -0.41
C ASP A 47 -13.28 -7.42 -1.50
N VAL A 48 -12.00 -7.35 -1.09
CA VAL A 48 -10.82 -7.32 -1.95
C VAL A 48 -9.91 -8.52 -1.73
N LEU A 49 -9.74 -8.91 -0.46
CA LEU A 49 -8.90 -10.03 -0.04
C LEU A 49 -9.76 -11.15 0.53
N SER A 50 -9.56 -12.37 0.04
CA SER A 50 -10.20 -13.58 0.59
C SER A 50 -9.37 -14.26 1.68
N GLY A 51 -8.15 -13.77 1.95
CA GLY A 51 -7.18 -14.41 2.85
C GLY A 51 -6.66 -13.47 3.94
N ASN A 52 -5.41 -13.68 4.33
CA ASN A 52 -4.78 -12.93 5.39
C ASN A 52 -4.56 -11.45 5.03
N PRO A 53 -4.74 -10.53 5.99
CA PRO A 53 -4.40 -9.12 5.82
C PRO A 53 -2.88 -8.93 5.67
N PRO A 54 -2.44 -7.74 5.19
CA PRO A 54 -1.04 -7.39 5.18
C PRO A 54 -0.47 -7.38 6.60
N SER A 55 0.78 -7.82 6.74
CA SER A 55 1.47 -7.88 8.03
C SER A 55 2.15 -6.57 8.42
N LYS A 56 2.24 -5.60 7.51
CA LYS A 56 2.92 -4.32 7.71
C LYS A 56 2.15 -3.19 7.02
N ILE A 57 2.37 -1.96 7.50
CA ILE A 57 1.79 -0.75 6.90
C ILE A 57 2.73 -0.22 5.82
N VAL A 58 2.19 0.14 4.65
CA VAL A 58 2.91 0.91 3.63
C VAL A 58 2.69 2.41 3.87
N SER A 59 3.76 3.20 3.78
CA SER A 59 3.65 4.67 3.80
C SER A 59 3.17 5.17 2.43
N VAL A 60 2.12 5.99 2.42
CA VAL A 60 1.53 6.60 1.22
C VAL A 60 1.35 8.08 1.49
N LYS A 61 2.24 8.92 0.95
CA LYS A 61 2.27 10.37 1.19
C LYS A 61 2.03 11.15 -0.09
N PHE A 62 1.08 12.06 -0.05
CA PHE A 62 0.74 12.92 -1.18
C PHE A 62 1.52 14.24 -1.13
N ASN A 63 1.77 14.84 -2.30
CA ASN A 63 2.45 16.13 -2.43
C ASN A 63 1.69 17.29 -1.76
N THR A 64 0.40 17.10 -1.48
CA THR A 64 -0.46 18.03 -0.72
C THR A 64 -0.21 18.03 0.79
N GLY A 65 0.71 17.19 1.28
CA GLY A 65 1.07 17.07 2.70
C GLY A 65 0.19 16.10 3.50
N VAL A 66 -0.81 15.46 2.88
CA VAL A 66 -1.63 14.44 3.54
C VAL A 66 -1.08 13.03 3.30
N GLU A 67 -1.47 12.06 4.14
CA GLU A 67 -1.08 10.67 4.02
C GLU A 67 -2.26 9.72 4.27
N ALA A 68 -2.23 8.55 3.64
CA ALA A 68 -3.16 7.48 3.98
C ALA A 68 -2.81 6.90 5.35
N ASN A 69 -3.81 6.74 6.19
CA ASN A 69 -3.65 6.25 7.55
C ASN A 69 -4.82 5.35 7.96
N LEU A 70 -4.77 4.09 7.51
CA LEU A 70 -5.63 2.99 7.96
C LEU A 70 -7.14 3.30 7.88
N GLY A 71 -7.57 4.05 6.85
CA GLY A 71 -8.97 4.35 6.57
C GLY A 71 -9.41 5.77 6.95
N ASN A 72 -8.47 6.69 7.16
CA ASN A 72 -8.79 8.11 7.31
C ASN A 72 -9.47 8.68 6.05
N VAL A 73 -10.19 9.77 6.22
CA VAL A 73 -10.87 10.44 5.10
C VAL A 73 -9.93 11.50 4.51
N LEU A 74 -9.75 11.39 3.18
CA LEU A 74 -9.04 12.38 2.35
C LEU A 74 -9.98 12.84 1.25
N THR A 75 -9.65 13.92 0.55
CA THR A 75 -10.47 14.42 -0.57
C THR A 75 -9.85 14.05 -1.92
N PRO A 76 -10.65 13.87 -2.99
CA PRO A 76 -10.15 13.68 -4.36
C PRO A 76 -9.11 14.74 -4.76
N THR A 77 -9.34 16.00 -4.43
CA THR A 77 -8.39 17.11 -4.66
C THR A 77 -7.03 16.84 -4.00
N GLN A 78 -7.03 16.35 -2.76
CA GLN A 78 -5.78 16.07 -2.01
C GLN A 78 -4.98 14.93 -2.59
N VAL A 79 -5.63 13.96 -3.23
CA VAL A 79 -5.04 12.72 -3.70
C VAL A 79 -5.04 12.60 -5.23
N LYS A 80 -5.15 13.70 -5.95
CA LYS A 80 -5.23 13.73 -7.41
C LYS A 80 -3.96 13.24 -8.09
N ASP A 81 -2.79 13.58 -7.54
CA ASP A 81 -1.49 13.21 -8.07
C ASP A 81 -0.96 11.92 -7.43
N ALA A 82 -0.11 11.19 -8.15
CA ALA A 82 0.50 9.97 -7.62
C ALA A 82 1.31 10.26 -6.35
N PRO A 83 1.10 9.50 -5.27
CA PRO A 83 1.82 9.69 -4.01
C PRO A 83 3.24 9.12 -4.06
N GLU A 84 4.06 9.56 -3.12
CA GLU A 84 5.23 8.81 -2.71
C GLU A 84 4.77 7.58 -1.90
N VAL A 85 5.18 6.38 -2.33
CA VAL A 85 4.87 5.13 -1.63
C VAL A 85 6.18 4.47 -1.22
N LYS A 86 6.34 4.19 0.08
CA LYS A 86 7.55 3.62 0.67
C LYS A 86 7.23 2.47 1.63
N TRP A 87 8.09 1.47 1.61
CA TRP A 87 8.06 0.32 2.53
C TRP A 87 9.46 -0.18 2.83
N ASP A 88 9.58 -0.99 3.87
CA ASP A 88 10.84 -1.64 4.25
C ASP A 88 11.07 -2.86 3.34
N ALA A 89 11.69 -2.62 2.19
CA ALA A 89 11.92 -3.62 1.17
C ALA A 89 13.14 -4.49 1.49
N GLU A 90 13.04 -5.78 1.19
CA GLU A 90 14.18 -6.69 1.28
C GLU A 90 15.17 -6.42 0.11
N PRO A 91 16.49 -6.42 0.37
CA PRO A 91 17.49 -6.24 -0.67
C PRO A 91 17.32 -7.23 -1.83
N GLY A 92 17.34 -6.73 -3.06
CA GLY A 92 17.27 -7.55 -4.28
C GLY A 92 15.88 -8.13 -4.59
N ALA A 93 14.87 -7.90 -3.75
CA ALA A 93 13.52 -8.36 -4.00
C ALA A 93 12.78 -7.46 -5.00
N LEU A 94 11.88 -8.07 -5.77
CA LEU A 94 10.91 -7.38 -6.64
C LEU A 94 9.54 -7.33 -5.97
N TYR A 95 8.81 -6.26 -6.26
CA TYR A 95 7.48 -6.04 -5.68
C TYR A 95 6.45 -5.62 -6.73
N THR A 96 5.18 -5.90 -6.39
CA THR A 96 4.00 -5.41 -7.11
C THR A 96 3.22 -4.46 -6.21
N LEU A 97 2.85 -3.30 -6.74
CA LEU A 97 1.94 -2.35 -6.11
C LEU A 97 0.58 -2.42 -6.81
N ILE A 98 -0.48 -2.56 -6.03
CA ILE A 98 -1.88 -2.49 -6.47
C ILE A 98 -2.58 -1.39 -5.68
N LYS A 99 -3.29 -0.46 -6.38
CA LYS A 99 -4.28 0.45 -5.80
C LYS A 99 -5.63 0.17 -6.43
N THR A 100 -6.66 -0.09 -5.61
CA THR A 100 -8.00 -0.44 -6.07
C THR A 100 -9.10 0.19 -5.22
N ASP A 101 -10.29 0.39 -5.82
CA ASP A 101 -11.52 0.83 -5.16
C ASP A 101 -12.58 -0.27 -5.28
N PRO A 102 -12.98 -0.94 -4.18
CA PRO A 102 -14.03 -1.95 -4.20
C PRO A 102 -15.45 -1.40 -4.22
N ASP A 103 -15.63 -0.08 -4.16
CA ASP A 103 -16.91 0.56 -3.93
C ASP A 103 -17.51 1.25 -5.16
N ALA A 104 -16.95 1.02 -6.37
CA ALA A 104 -17.45 1.62 -7.59
C ALA A 104 -18.73 0.93 -8.11
N PRO A 105 -19.79 1.65 -8.50
CA PRO A 105 -19.96 3.11 -8.40
C PRO A 105 -20.41 3.60 -7.01
N SER A 106 -20.82 2.71 -6.11
CA SER A 106 -21.10 2.99 -4.70
C SER A 106 -20.88 1.73 -3.86
N ARG A 107 -20.56 1.89 -2.57
CA ARG A 107 -20.43 0.77 -1.65
C ARG A 107 -21.73 -0.04 -1.50
N LYS A 108 -22.87 0.64 -1.66
CA LYS A 108 -24.21 0.02 -1.61
C LYS A 108 -24.50 -0.86 -2.83
N GLU A 109 -24.05 -0.44 -4.01
CA GLU A 109 -24.22 -1.13 -5.27
C GLU A 109 -22.90 -1.18 -6.05
N PRO A 110 -21.93 -2.02 -5.66
CA PRO A 110 -20.59 -2.02 -6.21
C PRO A 110 -20.50 -2.84 -7.52
N THR A 111 -21.29 -2.48 -8.53
CA THR A 111 -21.39 -3.23 -9.80
C THR A 111 -20.10 -3.25 -10.62
N TYR A 112 -19.17 -2.31 -10.36
CA TYR A 112 -17.83 -2.25 -10.95
C TYR A 112 -16.73 -2.63 -9.96
N ARG A 113 -17.07 -3.38 -8.90
CA ARG A 113 -16.09 -3.90 -7.93
C ARG A 113 -15.13 -4.86 -8.61
N GLU A 114 -13.83 -4.59 -8.64
CA GLU A 114 -13.12 -3.41 -8.17
C GLU A 114 -12.88 -2.45 -9.32
N TRP A 115 -12.73 -1.15 -9.02
CA TRP A 115 -12.22 -0.20 -9.99
C TRP A 115 -10.70 -0.04 -9.78
N HIS A 116 -9.94 -0.22 -10.86
CA HIS A 116 -8.48 -0.36 -10.85
C HIS A 116 -7.79 1.00 -11.01
N HIS A 117 -7.08 1.45 -9.98
CA HIS A 117 -6.48 2.80 -9.93
C HIS A 117 -5.00 2.86 -10.28
N TRP A 118 -4.21 1.84 -9.95
CA TRP A 118 -2.78 1.82 -10.20
C TRP A 118 -2.23 0.41 -10.11
N LEU A 119 -1.36 0.03 -11.06
CA LEU A 119 -0.66 -1.25 -11.04
C LEU A 119 0.75 -1.07 -11.54
N VAL A 120 1.73 -1.38 -10.69
CA VAL A 120 3.15 -1.40 -11.03
C VAL A 120 3.71 -2.75 -10.60
N VAL A 121 4.38 -3.42 -11.51
CA VAL A 121 5.07 -4.69 -11.25
C VAL A 121 6.58 -4.51 -11.36
N ASN A 122 7.33 -5.53 -10.93
CA ASN A 122 8.79 -5.57 -11.05
C ASN A 122 9.51 -4.38 -10.38
N ILE A 123 8.95 -3.86 -9.31
CA ILE A 123 9.51 -2.74 -8.56
C ILE A 123 10.74 -3.25 -7.80
N PRO A 124 11.97 -2.77 -8.12
CA PRO A 124 13.16 -3.17 -7.38
C PRO A 124 13.20 -2.48 -6.01
N GLY A 125 13.13 -3.28 -4.95
CA GLY A 125 13.03 -2.74 -3.60
C GLY A 125 11.76 -1.90 -3.42
N ASN A 126 11.88 -0.59 -3.20
CA ASN A 126 10.78 0.37 -3.12
C ASN A 126 10.90 1.53 -4.12
N ASP A 127 11.67 1.34 -5.20
CA ASP A 127 11.85 2.32 -6.27
C ASP A 127 10.79 2.11 -7.37
N ILE A 128 9.60 2.66 -7.17
CA ILE A 128 8.45 2.50 -8.07
C ILE A 128 8.77 3.01 -9.48
N ALA A 129 9.60 4.06 -9.60
CA ALA A 129 9.94 4.63 -10.90
C ALA A 129 10.73 3.66 -11.80
N LYS A 130 11.38 2.65 -11.22
CA LYS A 130 12.08 1.59 -11.94
C LYS A 130 11.22 0.33 -12.17
N GLY A 131 10.00 0.32 -11.68
CA GLY A 131 9.03 -0.74 -11.96
C GLY A 131 8.40 -0.62 -13.35
N ASP A 132 7.73 -1.68 -13.77
CA ASP A 132 6.96 -1.70 -15.01
C ASP A 132 5.51 -1.29 -14.70
N THR A 133 5.12 -0.08 -15.09
CA THR A 133 3.75 0.41 -14.92
C THR A 133 2.84 -0.25 -15.95
N LEU A 134 1.92 -1.10 -15.47
CA LEU A 134 0.87 -1.72 -16.28
C LEU A 134 -0.40 -0.86 -16.32
N SER A 135 -0.73 -0.17 -15.23
CA SER A 135 -1.82 0.81 -15.19
C SER A 135 -1.33 2.07 -14.50
N GLU A 136 -1.39 3.18 -15.21
CA GLU A 136 -1.01 4.48 -14.67
C GLU A 136 -1.93 4.92 -13.54
N TYR A 137 -1.40 5.73 -12.63
CA TYR A 137 -2.12 6.22 -11.47
C TYR A 137 -3.32 7.07 -11.88
N ILE A 138 -4.46 6.79 -11.27
CA ILE A 138 -5.65 7.64 -11.26
C ILE A 138 -6.01 7.95 -9.81
N GLY A 139 -6.33 9.21 -9.53
CA GLY A 139 -6.76 9.70 -8.22
C GLY A 139 -8.10 9.12 -7.77
N ALA A 140 -8.62 9.59 -6.65
CA ALA A 140 -9.98 9.24 -6.22
C ALA A 140 -11.02 9.97 -7.08
N GLY A 141 -12.10 9.28 -7.45
CA GLY A 141 -13.16 9.84 -8.30
C GLY A 141 -14.53 9.28 -7.98
N PRO A 142 -14.97 9.28 -6.68
CA PRO A 142 -16.29 8.75 -6.34
C PRO A 142 -17.40 9.64 -6.94
N PRO A 143 -18.46 9.06 -7.54
CA PRO A 143 -19.56 9.84 -8.08
C PRO A 143 -20.30 10.65 -6.99
N PRO A 144 -21.01 11.73 -7.34
CA PRO A 144 -21.77 12.49 -6.37
C PRO A 144 -22.86 11.63 -5.71
N ASN A 145 -23.10 11.84 -4.41
CA ASN A 145 -24.11 11.14 -3.61
C ASN A 145 -23.90 9.62 -3.42
N THR A 146 -22.70 9.11 -3.65
CA THR A 146 -22.35 7.69 -3.46
C THR A 146 -21.67 7.41 -2.12
N GLY A 147 -21.36 8.47 -1.35
CA GLY A 147 -20.70 8.40 -0.06
C GLY A 147 -19.22 8.06 -0.17
N LEU A 148 -18.65 7.56 0.92
CA LEU A 148 -17.25 7.22 1.03
C LEU A 148 -16.92 5.93 0.26
N HIS A 149 -15.92 6.02 -0.63
CA HIS A 149 -15.27 4.90 -1.28
C HIS A 149 -13.93 4.61 -0.61
N ARG A 150 -13.54 3.33 -0.57
CA ARG A 150 -12.25 2.87 -0.04
C ARG A 150 -11.22 2.82 -1.15
N TYR A 151 -10.03 3.37 -0.88
CA TYR A 151 -8.88 3.31 -1.78
C TYR A 151 -7.77 2.51 -1.12
N VAL A 152 -7.62 1.26 -1.57
CA VAL A 152 -6.81 0.24 -0.92
C VAL A 152 -5.48 0.10 -1.64
N TYR A 153 -4.37 0.22 -0.90
CA TYR A 153 -3.01 -0.03 -1.36
C TYR A 153 -2.53 -1.37 -0.82
N MET A 154 -1.98 -2.18 -1.71
CA MET A 154 -1.42 -3.49 -1.38
C MET A 154 -0.07 -3.66 -2.07
N ILE A 155 0.94 -4.09 -1.31
CA ILE A 155 2.27 -4.39 -1.83
C ILE A 155 2.54 -5.88 -1.65
N TYR A 156 2.84 -6.54 -2.76
CA TYR A 156 3.16 -7.96 -2.82
C TYR A 156 4.63 -8.16 -3.15
N LYS A 157 5.29 -9.11 -2.48
CA LYS A 157 6.62 -9.56 -2.87
C LYS A 157 6.50 -10.57 -4.00
N GLN A 158 7.23 -10.35 -5.08
CA GLN A 158 7.25 -11.25 -6.23
C GLN A 158 8.23 -12.41 -6.03
N LYS A 159 7.89 -13.56 -6.60
CA LYS A 159 8.81 -14.71 -6.68
C LYS A 159 9.81 -14.59 -7.83
N GLY A 160 9.50 -13.77 -8.83
CA GLY A 160 10.31 -13.50 -10.01
C GLY A 160 9.73 -12.35 -10.81
N ARG A 161 10.31 -12.05 -11.96
CA ARG A 161 9.84 -11.00 -12.86
C ARG A 161 8.48 -11.39 -13.48
N ILE A 162 7.58 -10.44 -13.57
CA ILE A 162 6.25 -10.58 -14.17
C ILE A 162 6.26 -9.96 -15.56
N GLU A 163 5.71 -10.69 -16.53
CA GLU A 163 5.30 -10.18 -17.84
C GLU A 163 3.81 -10.50 -18.02
N ASP A 164 2.99 -9.48 -18.22
CA ASP A 164 1.56 -9.64 -18.46
C ASP A 164 1.13 -8.89 -19.72
N LYS A 165 1.32 -9.56 -20.87
CA LYS A 165 0.94 -9.02 -22.18
C LYS A 165 -0.58 -8.92 -22.37
N GLU A 166 -1.35 -9.76 -21.67
CA GLU A 166 -2.80 -9.78 -21.75
C GLU A 166 -3.40 -8.57 -21.02
N HIS A 167 -2.85 -8.18 -19.87
CA HIS A 167 -3.25 -6.95 -19.19
C HIS A 167 -2.98 -5.72 -20.05
N GLY A 168 -1.84 -5.70 -20.73
CA GLY A 168 -1.40 -4.56 -21.54
C GLY A 168 -1.03 -3.35 -20.70
N LYS A 169 -1.15 -2.15 -21.29
CA LYS A 169 -0.90 -0.87 -20.62
C LYS A 169 -2.16 -0.01 -20.60
N LEU A 170 -2.57 0.43 -19.41
CA LEU A 170 -3.70 1.33 -19.22
C LEU A 170 -3.17 2.73 -18.85
N THR A 171 -3.54 3.73 -19.65
CA THR A 171 -3.17 5.13 -19.42
C THR A 171 -4.08 5.78 -18.39
N ASN A 172 -3.67 6.92 -17.86
CA ASN A 172 -4.49 7.72 -16.94
C ASN A 172 -5.49 8.64 -17.65
N THR A 173 -5.59 8.53 -18.98
CA THR A 173 -6.53 9.31 -19.81
C THR A 173 -7.75 8.52 -20.24
N SER A 174 -7.92 7.27 -19.80
CA SER A 174 -9.09 6.43 -20.08
C SER A 174 -9.51 5.62 -18.86
N GLY A 175 -10.83 5.49 -18.67
CA GLY A 175 -11.45 4.59 -17.71
C GLY A 175 -11.64 3.15 -18.23
N ASP A 176 -11.33 2.90 -19.51
CA ASP A 176 -11.53 1.59 -20.13
C ASP A 176 -10.77 0.48 -19.43
N LYS A 177 -11.41 -0.69 -19.28
CA LYS A 177 -10.86 -1.91 -18.64
C LYS A 177 -10.47 -1.74 -17.16
N ARG A 178 -10.90 -0.64 -16.50
CA ARG A 178 -10.61 -0.42 -15.09
C ARG A 178 -11.72 -0.89 -14.16
N GLY A 179 -12.98 -0.81 -14.56
CA GLY A 179 -14.11 -1.33 -13.80
C GLY A 179 -14.27 -2.85 -13.95
N GLY A 180 -14.68 -3.52 -12.87
CA GLY A 180 -14.85 -4.98 -12.81
C GLY A 180 -13.54 -5.77 -12.77
N TRP A 181 -12.40 -5.10 -12.65
CA TRP A 181 -11.10 -5.74 -12.45
C TRP A 181 -11.03 -6.39 -11.05
N LYS A 182 -10.28 -7.47 -10.91
CA LYS A 182 -10.14 -8.21 -9.67
C LYS A 182 -8.68 -8.31 -9.25
N ALA A 183 -8.33 -7.65 -8.14
CA ALA A 183 -6.99 -7.79 -7.55
C ALA A 183 -6.67 -9.25 -7.23
N ALA A 184 -7.64 -9.99 -6.68
CA ALA A 184 -7.46 -11.40 -6.34
C ALA A 184 -7.10 -12.26 -7.56
N ALA A 185 -7.74 -12.05 -8.72
CA ALA A 185 -7.45 -12.79 -9.95
C ALA A 185 -6.03 -12.50 -10.47
N PHE A 186 -5.59 -11.23 -10.42
CA PHE A 186 -4.23 -10.85 -10.79
C PHE A 186 -3.20 -11.50 -9.83
N VAL A 187 -3.46 -11.46 -8.53
CA VAL A 187 -2.61 -12.06 -7.49
C VAL A 187 -2.48 -13.58 -7.70
N GLU A 188 -3.58 -14.26 -7.99
CA GLU A 188 -3.60 -15.70 -8.28
C GLU A 188 -2.84 -16.03 -9.55
N LYS A 189 -3.12 -15.33 -10.67
CA LYS A 189 -2.46 -15.49 -11.98
C LYS A 189 -0.94 -15.43 -11.85
N HIS A 190 -0.41 -14.53 -11.03
CA HIS A 190 1.02 -14.30 -10.88
C HIS A 190 1.63 -14.93 -9.62
N GLY A 191 0.85 -15.72 -8.86
CA GLY A 191 1.32 -16.44 -7.68
C GLY A 191 1.90 -15.54 -6.59
N LEU A 192 1.34 -14.33 -6.40
CA LEU A 192 1.84 -13.30 -5.49
C LEU A 192 1.58 -13.62 -4.01
N GLY A 193 0.57 -14.44 -3.71
CA GLY A 193 0.22 -14.84 -2.35
C GLY A 193 -0.41 -13.72 -1.53
N THR A 194 0.01 -13.57 -0.28
CA THR A 194 -0.53 -12.56 0.66
C THR A 194 0.21 -11.24 0.52
N PRO A 195 -0.49 -10.07 0.59
CA PRO A 195 0.18 -8.78 0.58
C PRO A 195 1.06 -8.62 1.84
N VAL A 196 2.29 -8.18 1.64
CA VAL A 196 3.25 -7.95 2.75
C VAL A 196 2.94 -6.64 3.45
N PHE A 197 2.65 -5.59 2.67
CA PHE A 197 2.31 -4.27 3.18
C PHE A 197 0.96 -3.82 2.64
N GLY A 198 0.23 -3.04 3.45
CA GLY A 198 -1.04 -2.45 3.02
C GLY A 198 -1.36 -1.18 3.78
N ASN A 199 -2.22 -0.37 3.18
CA ASN A 199 -2.82 0.83 3.77
C ASN A 199 -4.09 1.17 2.99
N LEU A 200 -4.90 2.06 3.53
CA LEU A 200 -6.07 2.57 2.84
C LEU A 200 -6.44 3.96 3.35
N PHE A 201 -7.16 4.68 2.53
CA PHE A 201 -7.92 5.87 2.89
C PHE A 201 -9.32 5.78 2.30
N GLN A 202 -10.20 6.68 2.70
CA GLN A 202 -11.54 6.83 2.14
C GLN A 202 -11.69 8.23 1.55
N ALA A 203 -12.50 8.35 0.49
CA ALA A 203 -12.86 9.65 -0.06
C ALA A 203 -14.30 9.62 -0.58
N GLU A 204 -14.97 10.76 -0.51
CA GLU A 204 -16.23 11.03 -1.17
C GLU A 204 -16.07 12.12 -2.22
N TYR A 205 -17.10 12.37 -3.01
CA TYR A 205 -17.09 13.36 -4.06
C TYR A 205 -16.62 14.74 -3.60
N ASP A 206 -15.79 15.41 -4.43
CA ASP A 206 -15.48 16.84 -4.36
C ASP A 206 -15.42 17.45 -5.78
N ASP A 207 -15.16 18.76 -5.86
CA ASP A 207 -15.16 19.51 -7.12
C ASP A 207 -14.05 19.14 -8.11
N TYR A 208 -13.08 18.32 -7.72
CA TYR A 208 -12.07 17.75 -8.62
C TYR A 208 -12.62 16.60 -9.47
N VAL A 209 -13.63 15.87 -8.99
CA VAL A 209 -14.13 14.67 -9.68
C VAL A 209 -14.59 14.95 -11.11
N PRO A 210 -15.32 16.05 -11.44
CA PRO A 210 -15.65 16.38 -12.83
C PRO A 210 -14.41 16.62 -13.72
N ILE A 211 -13.33 17.18 -13.15
CA ILE A 211 -12.07 17.38 -13.88
C ILE A 211 -11.44 16.03 -14.23
N LEU A 212 -11.42 15.11 -13.26
CA LEU A 212 -10.93 13.74 -13.46
C LEU A 212 -11.76 13.02 -14.54
N TYR A 213 -13.09 13.10 -14.51
CA TYR A 213 -13.94 12.45 -15.50
C TYR A 213 -13.66 12.97 -16.91
N LYS A 214 -13.50 14.27 -17.07
CA LYS A 214 -13.09 14.87 -18.35
C LYS A 214 -11.71 14.34 -18.81
N GLN A 215 -10.76 14.15 -17.89
CA GLN A 215 -9.46 13.54 -18.19
C GLN A 215 -9.61 12.11 -18.70
N LEU A 216 -10.59 11.35 -18.19
CA LEU A 216 -10.87 9.96 -18.55
C LEU A 216 -11.74 9.81 -19.80
N GLY A 217 -12.18 10.91 -20.41
CA GLY A 217 -13.02 10.91 -21.62
C GLY A 217 -14.51 10.66 -21.34
N ALA A 218 -14.98 10.92 -20.11
CA ALA A 218 -16.38 10.73 -19.71
C ALA A 218 -17.11 12.07 -19.55
#